data_fe4f09ad42b11d487f1ceb45bc612cd4
#
_entry.id   fe4f09ad42b11d487f1ceb45bc612cd4
#
_cell.length_a   1.000
_cell.length_b   1.000
_cell.length_c   1.000
_cell.angle_alpha   90.00
_cell.angle_beta   90.00
_cell.angle_gamma   90.00
#
_symmetry.space_group_name_H-M   'P 1'
#
loop_
_entity.id
_entity.type
_entity.pdbx_description
1 polymer ?
#
loop_
_entity_poly.entity_id
_entity_poly.type
_entity_poly.pdbx_seq_one_letter_code
_entity_poly.pdbx_strand_id
1 'polypeptide(L)'
;MKKNKVVKPGYLFTTGYTNYVFSLLFLLYMFDYIDRMIVGSLFPFIKADWGLTDTQLGSLVSAVYWAIVALTFPISILVDRWSRRRTIGAMAAVWSLATFACAFVGSFGQLLATRTLIGVGEAGYAPGGTAMISAMYPKEKRSWIMGLWNASIPLGSAIGVALGGIIAANWGWRHAFGIVAIPGFILAILFFFAKDYRTVDLIKQKELEDGKVEKKKMSARDMFNEFISKPALMLTYFGFAAMVFVTTSLLTWLATYFNRIYDIPMEKASPKASLVMLLALVGAPLGGYLTDRWRKRQVNARLLFPGLAALVAAGITFLAFSVFTGTEQYIALLFLGIVITSFIPGAAAATQDLIHPGFRATSYALAIVVQNLLGASMAPIVIGWISDKTDLGTALAILPIFLLVAATLFLTGAMFYKRDMSTVEEVPMEVRH
;
A
#
# COMPACT_ATOMS: atom_id res chain seq x y z
N MET A 1 -10.22 33.09 30.41
CA MET A 1 -10.50 31.76 31.02
C MET A 1 -10.27 30.68 29.96
N LYS A 2 -9.14 29.93 30.03
CA LYS A 2 -8.91 28.76 29.16
C LYS A 2 -9.83 27.65 29.69
N LYS A 3 -10.86 27.30 28.92
CA LYS A 3 -11.69 26.11 29.21
C LYS A 3 -10.74 24.90 29.22
N ASN A 4 -10.52 24.28 30.38
CA ASN A 4 -9.84 23.00 30.48
C ASN A 4 -10.61 21.99 29.63
N LYS A 5 -10.12 21.70 28.42
CA LYS A 5 -10.73 20.70 27.55
C LYS A 5 -10.46 19.32 28.15
N VAL A 6 -11.48 18.71 28.73
CA VAL A 6 -11.42 17.38 29.36
C VAL A 6 -11.02 16.34 28.29
N VAL A 7 -9.96 15.57 28.59
CA VAL A 7 -9.54 14.43 27.76
C VAL A 7 -10.47 13.27 28.07
N LYS A 8 -11.14 12.71 27.05
CA LYS A 8 -12.01 11.53 27.23
C LYS A 8 -11.18 10.28 27.56
N PRO A 9 -11.69 9.33 28.35
CA PRO A 9 -10.99 8.09 28.67
C PRO A 9 -10.49 7.37 27.39
N GLY A 10 -9.27 6.85 27.43
CA GLY A 10 -8.63 6.13 26.34
C GLY A 10 -8.05 6.99 25.20
N TYR A 11 -8.27 8.31 25.19
CA TYR A 11 -7.62 9.23 24.26
C TYR A 11 -6.34 9.82 24.85
N LEU A 12 -5.28 9.93 24.03
CA LEU A 12 -4.02 10.59 24.45
C LEU A 12 -4.17 12.10 24.56
N PHE A 13 -4.97 12.72 23.69
CA PHE A 13 -5.25 14.15 23.63
C PHE A 13 -6.75 14.41 23.65
N THR A 14 -7.17 15.67 23.73
CA THR A 14 -8.58 16.01 23.57
C THR A 14 -9.10 15.51 22.21
N THR A 15 -10.35 15.04 22.14
CA THR A 15 -10.93 14.44 20.92
C THR A 15 -10.81 15.35 19.71
N GLY A 16 -11.03 16.66 19.85
CA GLY A 16 -10.89 17.61 18.75
C GLY A 16 -9.45 17.71 18.24
N TYR A 17 -8.46 17.69 19.13
CA TYR A 17 -7.06 17.70 18.73
C TYR A 17 -6.61 16.38 18.11
N THR A 18 -7.07 15.25 18.66
CA THR A 18 -6.82 13.92 18.09
C THR A 18 -7.34 13.83 16.66
N ASN A 19 -8.56 14.31 16.40
CA ASN A 19 -9.14 14.32 15.05
C ASN A 19 -8.38 15.27 14.10
N TYR A 20 -7.90 16.43 14.59
CA TYR A 20 -7.05 17.33 13.80
C TYR A 20 -5.75 16.63 13.36
N VAL A 21 -5.03 15.99 14.29
CA VAL A 21 -3.80 15.26 13.97
C VAL A 21 -4.07 14.09 13.04
N PHE A 22 -5.19 13.37 13.25
CA PHE A 22 -5.63 12.32 12.33
C PHE A 22 -5.88 12.86 10.91
N SER A 23 -6.56 14.01 10.79
CA SER A 23 -6.79 14.63 9.47
C SER A 23 -5.49 14.99 8.77
N LEU A 24 -4.50 15.50 9.51
CA LEU A 24 -3.16 15.77 8.95
C LEU A 24 -2.48 14.48 8.46
N LEU A 25 -2.53 13.40 9.28
CA LEU A 25 -1.98 12.10 8.89
C LEU A 25 -2.72 11.52 7.68
N PHE A 26 -4.04 11.59 7.64
CA PHE A 26 -4.84 11.12 6.52
C PHE A 26 -4.48 11.87 5.23
N LEU A 27 -4.45 13.19 5.28
CA LEU A 27 -4.10 14.03 4.13
C LEU A 27 -2.66 13.79 3.67
N LEU A 28 -1.69 13.71 4.59
CA LEU A 28 -0.31 13.39 4.24
C LEU A 28 -0.22 12.03 3.53
N TYR A 29 -0.95 10.99 4.00
CA TYR A 29 -0.93 9.68 3.36
C TYR A 29 -1.64 9.69 2.00
N MET A 30 -2.68 10.49 1.87
CA MET A 30 -3.32 10.72 0.58
C MET A 30 -2.37 11.40 -0.41
N PHE A 31 -1.62 12.42 0.03
CA PHE A 31 -0.62 13.09 -0.83
C PHE A 31 0.58 12.21 -1.16
N ASP A 32 1.02 11.33 -0.24
CA ASP A 32 2.02 10.28 -0.50
C ASP A 32 1.60 9.42 -1.72
N TYR A 33 0.33 8.97 -1.75
CA TYR A 33 -0.17 8.20 -2.88
C TYR A 33 -0.45 9.03 -4.13
N ILE A 34 -0.81 10.31 -4.00
CA ILE A 34 -0.91 11.23 -5.15
C ILE A 34 0.47 11.36 -5.82
N ASP A 35 1.53 11.65 -5.06
CA ASP A 35 2.90 11.82 -5.53
C ASP A 35 3.44 10.53 -6.18
N ARG A 36 3.08 9.39 -5.63
CA ARG A 36 3.48 8.08 -6.13
C ARG A 36 2.82 7.74 -7.46
N MET A 37 1.52 8.01 -7.59
CA MET A 37 0.72 7.56 -8.73
C MET A 37 0.65 8.56 -9.88
N ILE A 38 0.94 9.84 -9.63
CA ILE A 38 0.88 10.90 -10.65
C ILE A 38 1.75 10.56 -11.87
N VAL A 39 2.93 9.98 -11.66
CA VAL A 39 3.91 9.74 -12.73
C VAL A 39 3.39 8.79 -13.83
N GLY A 40 2.52 7.84 -13.50
CA GLY A 40 1.93 6.91 -14.48
C GLY A 40 1.12 7.64 -15.56
N SER A 41 0.41 8.71 -15.19
CA SER A 41 -0.34 9.53 -16.15
C SER A 41 0.53 10.53 -16.92
N LEU A 42 1.80 10.69 -16.51
CA LEU A 42 2.76 11.57 -17.20
C LEU A 42 3.59 10.83 -18.27
N PHE A 43 3.52 9.49 -18.31
CA PHE A 43 4.34 8.66 -19.21
C PHE A 43 4.29 9.07 -20.68
N PRO A 44 3.12 9.34 -21.31
CA PRO A 44 3.10 9.76 -22.71
C PRO A 44 3.87 11.05 -22.95
N PHE A 45 3.78 12.02 -22.02
CA PHE A 45 4.44 13.32 -22.13
C PHE A 45 5.95 13.20 -21.92
N ILE A 46 6.40 12.46 -20.90
CA ILE A 46 7.82 12.24 -20.63
C ILE A 46 8.48 11.44 -21.76
N LYS A 47 7.75 10.44 -22.30
CA LYS A 47 8.20 9.66 -23.46
C LYS A 47 8.38 10.53 -24.69
N ALA A 48 7.43 11.42 -24.97
CA ALA A 48 7.53 12.35 -26.11
C ALA A 48 8.67 13.37 -25.94
N ASP A 49 8.93 13.84 -24.72
CA ASP A 49 9.97 14.85 -24.43
C ASP A 49 11.39 14.28 -24.51
N TRP A 50 11.60 13.02 -24.04
CA TRP A 50 12.94 12.43 -23.89
C TRP A 50 13.18 11.14 -24.68
N GLY A 51 12.20 10.64 -25.44
CA GLY A 51 12.34 9.42 -26.23
C GLY A 51 12.56 8.16 -25.39
N LEU A 52 12.04 8.11 -24.16
CA LEU A 52 12.26 7.00 -23.24
C LEU A 52 11.53 5.72 -23.67
N THR A 53 12.11 4.57 -23.31
CA THR A 53 11.45 3.27 -23.40
C THR A 53 10.41 3.10 -22.29
N ASP A 54 9.46 2.19 -22.46
CA ASP A 54 8.45 1.89 -21.43
C ASP A 54 9.11 1.22 -20.21
N THR A 55 10.19 0.47 -20.39
CA THR A 55 11.02 -0.04 -19.28
C THR A 55 11.57 1.09 -18.43
N GLN A 56 12.11 2.14 -19.05
CA GLN A 56 12.62 3.32 -18.33
C GLN A 56 11.50 4.06 -17.60
N LEU A 57 10.34 4.23 -18.23
CA LEU A 57 9.18 4.84 -17.59
C LEU A 57 8.71 4.01 -16.38
N GLY A 58 8.60 2.69 -16.51
CA GLY A 58 8.27 1.79 -15.41
C GLY A 58 9.26 1.87 -14.25
N SER A 59 10.57 2.05 -14.56
CA SER A 59 11.61 2.18 -13.52
C SER A 59 11.44 3.44 -12.65
N LEU A 60 10.82 4.51 -13.15
CA LEU A 60 10.50 5.70 -12.36
C LEU A 60 9.51 5.41 -11.22
N VAL A 61 8.59 4.47 -11.42
CA VAL A 61 7.66 4.01 -10.38
C VAL A 61 8.36 3.04 -9.44
N SER A 62 9.08 2.09 -9.99
CA SER A 62 9.79 1.04 -9.24
C SER A 62 10.85 1.58 -8.31
N ALA A 63 11.54 2.66 -8.68
CA ALA A 63 12.57 3.31 -7.86
C ALA A 63 12.06 3.75 -6.48
N VAL A 64 10.82 4.25 -6.42
CA VAL A 64 10.17 4.63 -5.16
C VAL A 64 9.98 3.38 -4.28
N TYR A 65 9.43 2.30 -4.82
CA TYR A 65 9.20 1.07 -4.07
C TYR A 65 10.49 0.40 -3.61
N TRP A 66 11.55 0.40 -4.41
CA TRP A 66 12.85 -0.12 -4.00
C TRP A 66 13.45 0.66 -2.84
N ALA A 67 13.37 1.99 -2.89
CA ALA A 67 13.84 2.82 -1.79
C ALA A 67 13.03 2.58 -0.50
N ILE A 68 11.70 2.45 -0.61
CA ILE A 68 10.83 2.10 0.51
C ILE A 68 11.23 0.75 1.12
N VAL A 69 11.35 -0.31 0.31
CA VAL A 69 11.72 -1.65 0.81
C VAL A 69 13.07 -1.63 1.51
N ALA A 70 14.07 -0.98 0.92
CA ALA A 70 15.43 -0.91 1.48
C ALA A 70 15.48 -0.15 2.81
N LEU A 71 14.66 0.89 2.97
CA LEU A 71 14.80 1.84 4.06
C LEU A 71 13.71 1.75 5.13
N THR A 72 12.59 1.06 4.89
CA THR A 72 11.49 0.95 5.87
C THR A 72 11.99 0.43 7.21
N PHE A 73 12.83 -0.60 7.24
CA PHE A 73 13.32 -1.17 8.49
C PHE A 73 14.25 -0.21 9.27
N PRO A 74 15.34 0.35 8.70
CA PRO A 74 16.19 1.28 9.41
C PRO A 74 15.47 2.57 9.84
N ILE A 75 14.56 3.07 9.00
CA ILE A 75 13.81 4.28 9.33
C ILE A 75 12.75 4.02 10.41
N SER A 76 12.11 2.84 10.44
CA SER A 76 11.16 2.52 11.52
C SER A 76 11.84 2.52 12.89
N ILE A 77 13.09 2.07 12.98
CA ILE A 77 13.89 2.16 14.21
C ILE A 77 14.14 3.63 14.60
N LEU A 78 14.42 4.48 13.62
CA LEU A 78 14.62 5.92 13.86
C LEU A 78 13.32 6.57 14.36
N VAL A 79 12.17 6.23 13.76
CA VAL A 79 10.83 6.71 14.18
C VAL A 79 10.55 6.36 15.64
N ASP A 80 10.90 5.14 16.06
CA ASP A 80 10.65 4.68 17.43
C ASP A 80 11.63 5.26 18.45
N ARG A 81 12.88 5.52 18.07
CA ARG A 81 13.92 6.03 18.99
C ARG A 81 13.97 7.54 19.11
N TRP A 82 13.50 8.26 18.11
CA TRP A 82 13.52 9.73 18.09
C TRP A 82 12.11 10.27 18.38
N SER A 83 11.70 11.33 17.75
CA SER A 83 10.38 11.94 17.87
C SER A 83 9.52 11.53 16.67
N ARG A 84 8.42 10.83 16.89
CA ARG A 84 7.50 10.43 15.81
C ARG A 84 7.04 11.64 15.00
N ARG A 85 6.69 12.73 15.69
CA ARG A 85 6.31 13.99 15.04
C ARG A 85 7.42 14.51 14.12
N ARG A 86 8.65 14.65 14.67
CA ARG A 86 9.77 15.21 13.92
C ARG A 86 10.15 14.31 12.73
N THR A 87 10.17 13.00 12.95
CA THR A 87 10.50 12.05 11.90
C THR A 87 9.47 12.07 10.78
N ILE A 88 8.16 11.96 11.10
CA ILE A 88 7.09 12.01 10.11
C ILE A 88 7.10 13.35 9.36
N GLY A 89 7.24 14.47 10.07
CA GLY A 89 7.31 15.79 9.46
C GLY A 89 8.53 15.99 8.55
N ALA A 90 9.72 15.52 9.00
CA ALA A 90 10.95 15.59 8.19
C ALA A 90 10.84 14.72 6.94
N MET A 91 10.29 13.51 7.07
CA MET A 91 10.05 12.62 5.95
C MET A 91 9.06 13.23 4.96
N ALA A 92 7.94 13.79 5.45
CA ALA A 92 6.98 14.49 4.61
C ALA A 92 7.61 15.67 3.87
N ALA A 93 8.48 16.44 4.51
CA ALA A 93 9.21 17.53 3.87
C ALA A 93 10.19 17.01 2.81
N VAL A 94 10.92 15.91 3.09
CA VAL A 94 11.88 15.32 2.14
C VAL A 94 11.17 14.84 0.87
N TRP A 95 10.08 14.05 0.98
CA TRP A 95 9.41 13.60 -0.22
C TRP A 95 8.75 14.75 -0.99
N SER A 96 8.13 15.73 -0.31
CA SER A 96 7.50 16.87 -0.99
C SER A 96 8.55 17.73 -1.71
N LEU A 97 9.73 17.95 -1.11
CA LEU A 97 10.83 18.65 -1.78
C LEU A 97 11.39 17.84 -2.95
N ALA A 98 11.48 16.52 -2.82
CA ALA A 98 11.91 15.65 -3.91
C ALA A 98 10.89 15.64 -5.07
N THR A 99 9.58 15.62 -4.76
CA THR A 99 8.51 15.77 -5.76
C THR A 99 8.59 17.14 -6.45
N PHE A 100 8.80 18.22 -5.69
CA PHE A 100 9.00 19.55 -6.26
C PHE A 100 10.24 19.60 -7.16
N ALA A 101 11.34 18.96 -6.77
CA ALA A 101 12.55 18.88 -7.58
C ALA A 101 12.32 18.14 -8.91
N CYS A 102 11.36 17.21 -9.01
CA CYS A 102 10.99 16.56 -10.27
C CYS A 102 10.51 17.57 -11.33
N ALA A 103 10.01 18.75 -10.93
CA ALA A 103 9.61 19.80 -11.87
C ALA A 103 10.80 20.46 -12.61
N PHE A 104 12.02 20.35 -12.10
CA PHE A 104 13.21 21.07 -12.60
C PHE A 104 14.23 20.13 -13.26
N VAL A 105 13.95 18.83 -13.35
CA VAL A 105 14.87 17.86 -13.93
C VAL A 105 15.00 18.01 -15.44
N GLY A 106 16.22 17.87 -15.96
CA GLY A 106 16.54 17.95 -17.37
C GLY A 106 16.87 16.61 -18.02
N SER A 107 16.92 15.49 -17.24
CA SER A 107 17.28 14.18 -17.78
C SER A 107 16.57 13.05 -17.02
N PHE A 108 16.49 11.87 -17.65
CA PHE A 108 15.98 10.64 -17.05
C PHE A 108 16.72 10.28 -15.75
N GLY A 109 18.05 10.38 -15.71
CA GLY A 109 18.84 10.05 -14.52
C GLY A 109 18.51 10.96 -13.32
N GLN A 110 18.31 12.26 -13.57
CA GLN A 110 17.89 13.19 -12.52
C GLN A 110 16.46 12.88 -12.04
N LEU A 111 15.53 12.56 -12.94
CA LEU A 111 14.16 12.18 -12.57
C LEU A 111 14.17 10.87 -11.77
N LEU A 112 14.96 9.88 -12.17
CA LEU A 112 15.10 8.62 -11.44
C LEU A 112 15.66 8.84 -10.03
N ALA A 113 16.68 9.70 -9.88
CA ALA A 113 17.25 10.05 -8.59
C ALA A 113 16.24 10.75 -7.67
N THR A 114 15.50 11.73 -8.20
CA THR A 114 14.46 12.41 -7.41
C THR A 114 13.32 11.47 -7.04
N ARG A 115 12.90 10.55 -7.91
CA ARG A 115 11.93 9.49 -7.60
C ARG A 115 12.43 8.55 -6.50
N THR A 116 13.72 8.16 -6.54
CA THR A 116 14.33 7.37 -5.46
C THR A 116 14.31 8.14 -4.14
N LEU A 117 14.61 9.45 -4.16
CA LEU A 117 14.58 10.30 -2.97
C LEU A 117 13.15 10.46 -2.38
N ILE A 118 12.11 10.47 -3.23
CA ILE A 118 10.71 10.40 -2.77
C ILE A 118 10.52 9.13 -1.93
N GLY A 119 10.93 7.95 -2.43
CA GLY A 119 10.83 6.69 -1.69
C GLY A 119 11.61 6.68 -0.36
N VAL A 120 12.75 7.37 -0.30
CA VAL A 120 13.47 7.59 0.98
C VAL A 120 12.60 8.36 1.98
N GLY A 121 11.94 9.43 1.53
CA GLY A 121 11.02 10.22 2.35
C GLY A 121 9.76 9.46 2.79
N GLU A 122 9.28 8.50 1.99
CA GLU A 122 8.05 7.75 2.25
C GLU A 122 8.27 6.51 3.15
N ALA A 123 9.50 5.97 3.24
CA ALA A 123 9.80 4.66 3.81
C ALA A 123 9.34 4.43 5.26
N GLY A 124 9.30 5.46 6.11
CA GLY A 124 8.88 5.34 7.51
C GLY A 124 7.51 5.94 7.83
N TYR A 125 6.85 6.52 6.82
CA TYR A 125 5.61 7.24 7.06
C TYR A 125 4.48 6.30 7.53
N ALA A 126 4.23 5.20 6.83
CA ALA A 126 3.17 4.26 7.16
C ALA A 126 3.36 3.61 8.55
N PRO A 127 4.54 3.10 8.93
CA PRO A 127 4.79 2.61 10.29
C PRO A 127 4.60 3.70 11.35
N GLY A 128 5.13 4.90 11.12
CA GLY A 128 5.03 6.03 12.04
C GLY A 128 3.59 6.51 12.24
N GLY A 129 2.84 6.66 11.16
CA GLY A 129 1.43 7.05 11.16
C GLY A 129 0.54 6.04 11.88
N THR A 130 0.73 4.74 11.58
CA THR A 130 0.02 3.63 12.24
C THR A 130 0.25 3.63 13.76
N ALA A 131 1.52 3.77 14.17
CA ALA A 131 1.88 3.82 15.59
C ALA A 131 1.28 5.05 16.29
N MET A 132 1.27 6.21 15.62
CA MET A 132 0.71 7.45 16.18
C MET A 132 -0.82 7.36 16.31
N ILE A 133 -1.53 6.85 15.31
CA ILE A 133 -2.98 6.62 15.37
C ILE A 133 -3.32 5.65 16.50
N SER A 134 -2.58 4.54 16.61
CA SER A 134 -2.79 3.55 17.66
C SER A 134 -2.57 4.09 19.07
N ALA A 135 -1.68 5.07 19.25
CA ALA A 135 -1.45 5.72 20.52
C ALA A 135 -2.53 6.77 20.87
N MET A 136 -3.09 7.46 19.86
CA MET A 136 -4.02 8.57 20.06
C MET A 136 -5.46 8.14 20.31
N TYR A 137 -5.89 6.97 19.78
CA TYR A 137 -7.27 6.51 19.85
C TYR A 137 -7.45 5.33 20.82
N PRO A 138 -8.61 5.25 21.52
CA PRO A 138 -8.96 4.10 22.36
C PRO A 138 -9.07 2.82 21.54
N LYS A 139 -8.79 1.66 22.16
CA LYS A 139 -8.72 0.34 21.49
C LYS A 139 -9.97 0.02 20.67
N GLU A 140 -11.15 0.40 21.17
CA GLU A 140 -12.47 0.12 20.58
C GLU A 140 -12.67 0.84 19.24
N LYS A 141 -11.97 1.97 19.00
CA LYS A 141 -12.09 2.78 17.78
C LYS A 141 -10.96 2.56 16.78
N ARG A 142 -9.88 1.91 17.19
CA ARG A 142 -8.67 1.78 16.36
C ARG A 142 -8.94 1.14 15.00
N SER A 143 -9.69 0.03 14.97
CA SER A 143 -9.99 -0.68 13.72
C SER A 143 -10.73 0.20 12.72
N TRP A 144 -11.74 0.94 13.17
CA TRP A 144 -12.49 1.86 12.33
C TRP A 144 -11.61 3.00 11.81
N ILE A 145 -10.83 3.63 12.70
CA ILE A 145 -9.93 4.75 12.33
C ILE A 145 -8.83 4.29 11.38
N MET A 146 -8.27 3.08 11.59
CA MET A 146 -7.28 2.50 10.67
C MET A 146 -7.89 2.18 9.30
N GLY A 147 -9.13 1.71 9.26
CA GLY A 147 -9.86 1.52 8.01
C GLY A 147 -10.04 2.84 7.26
N LEU A 148 -10.45 3.90 7.96
CA LEU A 148 -10.58 5.23 7.38
C LEU A 148 -9.23 5.77 6.89
N TRP A 149 -8.16 5.59 7.68
CA TRP A 149 -6.80 6.00 7.27
C TRP A 149 -6.33 5.29 6.00
N ASN A 150 -6.57 3.97 5.89
CA ASN A 150 -6.22 3.21 4.68
C ASN A 150 -7.05 3.61 3.44
N ALA A 151 -8.22 4.23 3.61
CA ALA A 151 -9.00 4.77 2.49
C ALA A 151 -8.28 5.92 1.75
N SER A 152 -7.26 6.56 2.39
CA SER A 152 -6.40 7.54 1.72
C SER A 152 -5.63 6.96 0.54
N ILE A 153 -5.32 5.65 0.56
CA ILE A 153 -4.56 4.96 -0.50
C ILE A 153 -5.30 5.01 -1.86
N PRO A 154 -6.49 4.40 -2.01
CA PRO A 154 -7.20 4.44 -3.28
C PRO A 154 -7.68 5.85 -3.65
N LEU A 155 -8.00 6.70 -2.66
CA LEU A 155 -8.34 8.11 -2.92
C LEU A 155 -7.16 8.87 -3.50
N GLY A 156 -5.98 8.79 -2.85
CA GLY A 156 -4.77 9.43 -3.33
C GLY A 156 -4.35 8.92 -4.70
N SER A 157 -4.41 7.59 -4.91
CA SER A 157 -4.08 6.99 -6.20
C SER A 157 -4.98 7.50 -7.33
N ALA A 158 -6.29 7.52 -7.10
CA ALA A 158 -7.25 8.00 -8.09
C ALA A 158 -7.08 9.49 -8.40
N ILE A 159 -6.93 10.31 -7.36
CA ILE A 159 -6.69 11.76 -7.49
C ILE A 159 -5.37 12.02 -8.22
N GLY A 160 -4.28 11.32 -7.85
CA GLY A 160 -2.96 11.48 -8.46
C GLY A 160 -2.98 11.20 -9.95
N VAL A 161 -3.57 10.07 -10.36
CA VAL A 161 -3.71 9.71 -11.78
C VAL A 161 -4.58 10.73 -12.53
N ALA A 162 -5.74 11.12 -11.97
CA ALA A 162 -6.64 12.06 -12.61
C ALA A 162 -5.99 13.43 -12.80
N LEU A 163 -5.46 14.01 -11.70
CA LEU A 163 -4.83 15.33 -11.73
C LEU A 163 -3.58 15.34 -12.60
N GLY A 164 -2.76 14.29 -12.54
CA GLY A 164 -1.53 14.20 -13.34
C GLY A 164 -1.80 14.36 -14.82
N GLY A 165 -2.75 13.61 -15.37
CA GLY A 165 -3.10 13.70 -16.79
C GLY A 165 -3.73 15.03 -17.19
N ILE A 166 -4.62 15.58 -16.34
CA ILE A 166 -5.26 16.88 -16.61
C ILE A 166 -4.21 18.01 -16.58
N ILE A 167 -3.36 18.04 -15.55
CA ILE A 167 -2.34 19.10 -15.42
C ILE A 167 -1.32 18.99 -16.55
N ALA A 168 -0.86 17.79 -16.85
CA ALA A 168 0.15 17.59 -17.89
C ALA A 168 -0.36 17.97 -19.29
N ALA A 169 -1.62 17.67 -19.59
CA ALA A 169 -2.23 18.02 -20.87
C ALA A 169 -2.37 19.54 -21.08
N ASN A 170 -2.62 20.30 -20.00
CA ASN A 170 -2.88 21.72 -20.10
C ASN A 170 -1.64 22.61 -19.85
N TRP A 171 -0.73 22.16 -18.96
CA TRP A 171 0.41 22.98 -18.52
C TRP A 171 1.76 22.27 -18.64
N GLY A 172 1.77 21.02 -19.10
CA GLY A 172 2.96 20.20 -19.20
C GLY A 172 3.25 19.38 -17.94
N TRP A 173 3.94 18.24 -18.13
CA TRP A 173 4.16 17.24 -17.08
C TRP A 173 5.00 17.74 -15.89
N ARG A 174 5.91 18.69 -16.10
CA ARG A 174 6.71 19.29 -15.03
C ARG A 174 5.85 20.04 -14.01
N HIS A 175 4.83 20.75 -14.48
CA HIS A 175 3.89 21.46 -13.60
C HIS A 175 3.07 20.50 -12.73
N ALA A 176 2.80 19.27 -13.21
CA ALA A 176 2.08 18.29 -12.42
C ALA A 176 2.83 17.96 -11.11
N PHE A 177 4.14 17.75 -11.17
CA PHE A 177 4.96 17.56 -9.96
C PHE A 177 5.01 18.81 -9.07
N GLY A 178 5.22 19.98 -9.66
CA GLY A 178 5.29 21.24 -8.91
C GLY A 178 4.01 21.56 -8.14
N ILE A 179 2.85 21.43 -8.80
CA ILE A 179 1.54 21.74 -8.20
C ILE A 179 1.21 20.78 -7.07
N VAL A 180 1.46 19.49 -7.26
CA VAL A 180 1.11 18.46 -6.27
C VAL A 180 2.04 18.49 -5.05
N ALA A 181 3.30 18.88 -5.21
CA ALA A 181 4.24 19.00 -4.10
C ALA A 181 3.86 20.07 -3.07
N ILE A 182 3.22 21.18 -3.51
CA ILE A 182 2.92 22.34 -2.64
C ILE A 182 2.01 21.96 -1.45
N PRO A 183 0.85 21.30 -1.62
CA PRO A 183 0.01 20.91 -0.50
C PRO A 183 0.70 19.92 0.44
N GLY A 184 1.46 18.95 -0.09
CA GLY A 184 2.26 18.01 0.70
C GLY A 184 3.25 18.72 1.61
N PHE A 185 3.96 19.73 1.07
CA PHE A 185 4.90 20.52 1.84
C PHE A 185 4.23 21.38 2.93
N ILE A 186 3.07 22.01 2.60
CA ILE A 186 2.27 22.75 3.59
C ILE A 186 1.82 21.83 4.73
N LEU A 187 1.33 20.64 4.41
CA LEU A 187 0.93 19.64 5.41
C LEU A 187 2.11 19.17 6.27
N ALA A 188 3.30 19.00 5.69
CA ALA A 188 4.52 18.67 6.42
C ALA A 188 4.86 19.76 7.45
N ILE A 189 4.80 21.03 7.05
CA ILE A 189 5.01 22.17 7.96
C ILE A 189 3.97 22.16 9.09
N LEU A 190 2.68 22.02 8.77
CA LEU A 190 1.61 21.95 9.77
C LEU A 190 1.82 20.78 10.75
N PHE A 191 2.34 19.66 10.26
CA PHE A 191 2.60 18.49 11.08
C PHE A 191 3.78 18.71 12.05
N PHE A 192 4.78 19.52 11.69
CA PHE A 192 5.84 19.92 12.62
C PHE A 192 5.34 20.68 13.85
N PHE A 193 4.19 21.34 13.78
CA PHE A 193 3.55 22.01 14.90
C PHE A 193 2.61 21.10 15.71
N ALA A 194 2.43 19.83 15.32
CA ALA A 194 1.63 18.87 16.06
C ALA A 194 2.29 18.59 17.43
N LYS A 195 1.49 18.20 18.43
CA LYS A 195 2.01 17.78 19.74
C LYS A 195 2.69 16.42 19.62
N ASP A 196 3.84 16.30 20.24
CA ASP A 196 4.55 15.04 20.37
C ASP A 196 4.16 14.30 21.65
N TYR A 197 4.47 13.01 21.72
CA TYR A 197 4.31 12.20 22.94
C TYR A 197 5.51 11.27 23.07
N ARG A 198 5.89 10.98 24.32
CA ARG A 198 6.98 10.04 24.60
C ARG A 198 6.45 8.62 24.53
N THR A 199 7.15 7.76 23.84
CA THR A 199 6.95 6.31 23.92
C THR A 199 7.39 5.84 25.29
N VAL A 200 6.64 4.93 25.93
CA VAL A 200 7.01 4.35 27.21
C VAL A 200 8.32 3.59 27.02
N ASP A 201 9.36 3.93 27.79
CA ASP A 201 10.65 3.24 27.76
C ASP A 201 10.46 1.78 28.14
N LEU A 202 10.76 0.86 27.24
CA LEU A 202 10.73 -0.59 27.46
C LEU A 202 11.64 -1.02 28.63
N ILE A 203 12.61 -0.19 29.01
CA ILE A 203 13.56 -0.42 30.12
C ILE A 203 12.85 -0.34 31.49
N LYS A 204 11.84 0.52 31.67
CA LYS A 204 11.08 0.61 32.94
C LYS A 204 10.13 -0.55 33.20
N GLN A 205 9.68 -1.25 32.18
CA GLN A 205 8.89 -2.49 32.38
C GLN A 205 9.74 -3.66 32.87
N LYS A 206 11.06 -3.65 32.63
CA LYS A 206 11.97 -4.71 33.07
C LYS A 206 12.31 -4.64 34.57
N GLU A 207 12.24 -3.47 35.18
CA GLU A 207 12.50 -3.25 36.61
C GLU A 207 11.28 -3.51 37.51
N LEU A 208 10.08 -3.65 36.95
CA LEU A 208 8.84 -3.92 37.68
C LEU A 208 8.40 -5.39 37.62
N GLU A 209 9.09 -6.24 36.87
CA GLU A 209 8.79 -7.68 36.70
C GLU A 209 9.89 -8.57 37.30
N ASP A 210 10.22 -8.38 38.58
CA ASP A 210 11.04 -9.34 39.34
C ASP A 210 10.17 -10.45 39.95
N GLY A 211 9.34 -11.06 39.13
CA GLY A 211 8.57 -12.25 39.40
C GLY A 211 8.80 -13.29 38.30
N LYS A 212 9.73 -14.22 38.57
CA LYS A 212 10.08 -15.41 37.79
C LYS A 212 9.07 -15.85 36.74
N VAL A 213 9.24 -15.40 35.48
CA VAL A 213 8.87 -16.14 34.28
C VAL A 213 10.10 -16.11 33.39
N GLU A 214 10.80 -17.24 33.29
CA GLU A 214 11.83 -17.45 32.27
C GLU A 214 11.19 -17.32 30.89
N LYS A 215 11.15 -16.10 30.34
CA LYS A 215 10.83 -15.90 28.94
C LYS A 215 12.04 -16.40 28.14
N LYS A 216 11.98 -17.65 27.71
CA LYS A 216 12.91 -18.22 26.74
C LYS A 216 12.89 -17.29 25.53
N LYS A 217 13.93 -16.48 25.36
CA LYS A 217 14.09 -15.62 24.17
C LYS A 217 14.18 -16.55 22.97
N MET A 218 13.16 -16.57 22.14
CA MET A 218 13.22 -17.31 20.88
C MET A 218 14.38 -16.78 20.06
N SER A 219 15.22 -17.69 19.58
CA SER A 219 16.35 -17.38 18.71
C SER A 219 15.83 -16.89 17.36
N ALA A 220 16.61 -16.05 16.65
CA ALA A 220 16.30 -15.67 15.27
C ALA A 220 16.13 -16.90 14.35
N ARG A 221 16.83 -18.00 14.64
CA ARG A 221 16.70 -19.28 13.93
C ARG A 221 15.33 -19.96 14.20
N ASP A 222 14.84 -19.90 15.45
CA ASP A 222 13.54 -20.46 15.80
C ASP A 222 12.41 -19.67 15.12
N MET A 223 12.56 -18.34 15.08
CA MET A 223 11.65 -17.47 14.32
C MET A 223 11.62 -17.84 12.83
N PHE A 224 12.78 -17.94 12.21
CA PHE A 224 12.89 -18.27 10.79
C PHE A 224 12.27 -19.65 10.48
N ASN A 225 12.54 -20.63 11.35
CA ASN A 225 11.95 -21.97 11.24
C ASN A 225 10.42 -21.95 11.38
N GLU A 226 9.88 -21.15 12.31
CA GLU A 226 8.44 -20.97 12.49
C GLU A 226 7.76 -20.47 11.20
N PHE A 227 8.38 -19.49 10.51
CA PHE A 227 7.84 -18.93 9.26
C PHE A 227 7.89 -19.94 8.10
N ILE A 228 9.01 -20.64 7.91
CA ILE A 228 9.20 -21.57 6.77
C ILE A 228 8.43 -22.87 6.97
N SER A 229 8.21 -23.32 8.20
CA SER A 229 7.50 -24.56 8.49
C SER A 229 6.02 -24.53 8.11
N LYS A 230 5.47 -23.36 7.75
CA LYS A 230 4.03 -23.15 7.47
C LYS A 230 3.78 -22.86 5.99
N PRO A 231 3.53 -23.89 5.16
CA PRO A 231 3.29 -23.72 3.73
C PRO A 231 2.15 -22.75 3.40
N ALA A 232 1.04 -22.78 4.17
CA ALA A 232 -0.06 -21.86 3.96
C ALA A 232 0.37 -20.38 4.09
N LEU A 233 1.27 -20.09 5.03
CA LEU A 233 1.80 -18.75 5.26
C LEU A 233 2.69 -18.29 4.09
N MET A 234 3.63 -19.15 3.67
CA MET A 234 4.52 -18.87 2.55
C MET A 234 3.74 -18.64 1.24
N LEU A 235 2.81 -19.54 0.94
CA LEU A 235 1.94 -19.42 -0.22
C LEU A 235 1.08 -18.15 -0.19
N THR A 236 0.67 -17.71 1.02
CA THR A 236 -0.06 -16.44 1.19
C THR A 236 0.82 -15.23 0.84
N TYR A 237 2.09 -15.21 1.24
CA TYR A 237 3.00 -14.09 0.92
C TYR A 237 3.20 -13.95 -0.60
N PHE A 238 3.48 -15.05 -1.29
CA PHE A 238 3.67 -15.03 -2.74
C PHE A 238 2.37 -14.76 -3.50
N GLY A 239 1.25 -15.32 -3.04
CA GLY A 239 -0.08 -15.03 -3.60
C GLY A 239 -0.44 -13.54 -3.47
N PHE A 240 -0.12 -12.94 -2.33
CA PHE A 240 -0.28 -11.51 -2.10
C PHE A 240 0.57 -10.68 -3.07
N ALA A 241 1.85 -11.07 -3.24
CA ALA A 241 2.76 -10.39 -4.17
C ALA A 241 2.26 -10.45 -5.62
N ALA A 242 1.74 -11.60 -6.07
CA ALA A 242 1.21 -11.76 -7.42
C ALA A 242 -0.05 -10.89 -7.65
N MET A 243 -0.94 -10.76 -6.66
CA MET A 243 -2.09 -9.84 -6.73
C MET A 243 -1.65 -8.38 -6.79
N VAL A 244 -0.66 -8.00 -5.95
CA VAL A 244 -0.12 -6.63 -5.93
C VAL A 244 0.61 -6.31 -7.24
N PHE A 245 1.26 -7.29 -7.87
CA PHE A 245 1.85 -7.11 -9.20
C PHE A 245 0.79 -6.63 -10.20
N VAL A 246 -0.35 -7.30 -10.27
CA VAL A 246 -1.44 -6.93 -11.20
C VAL A 246 -2.04 -5.58 -10.84
N THR A 247 -2.33 -5.36 -9.55
CA THR A 247 -2.90 -4.10 -9.10
C THR A 247 -1.99 -2.92 -9.45
N THR A 248 -0.68 -3.03 -9.18
CA THR A 248 0.29 -1.96 -9.48
C THR A 248 0.48 -1.78 -10.99
N SER A 249 0.43 -2.87 -11.78
CA SER A 249 0.46 -2.76 -13.25
C SER A 249 -0.70 -1.91 -13.77
N LEU A 250 -1.92 -2.17 -13.30
CA LEU A 250 -3.10 -1.40 -13.69
C LEU A 250 -3.01 0.05 -13.21
N LEU A 251 -2.62 0.28 -11.94
CA LEU A 251 -2.44 1.61 -11.39
C LEU A 251 -1.44 2.45 -12.20
N THR A 252 -0.39 1.82 -12.72
CA THR A 252 0.68 2.51 -13.44
C THR A 252 0.35 2.73 -14.91
N TRP A 253 -0.21 1.73 -15.58
CA TRP A 253 -0.27 1.72 -17.04
C TRP A 253 -1.66 1.97 -17.64
N LEU A 254 -2.74 1.89 -16.85
CA LEU A 254 -4.10 1.92 -17.40
C LEU A 254 -4.44 3.27 -18.06
N ALA A 255 -4.00 4.39 -17.52
CA ALA A 255 -4.20 5.71 -18.15
C ALA A 255 -3.45 5.81 -19.49
N THR A 256 -2.19 5.38 -19.51
CA THR A 256 -1.38 5.31 -20.73
C THR A 256 -1.97 4.33 -21.75
N TYR A 257 -2.54 3.20 -21.29
CA TYR A 257 -3.25 2.24 -22.14
C TYR A 257 -4.43 2.90 -22.86
N PHE A 258 -5.32 3.59 -22.14
CA PHE A 258 -6.43 4.29 -22.77
C PHE A 258 -5.97 5.39 -23.75
N ASN A 259 -4.89 6.09 -23.43
CA ASN A 259 -4.32 7.08 -24.32
C ASN A 259 -3.79 6.46 -25.62
N ARG A 260 -2.98 5.39 -25.54
CA ARG A 260 -2.31 4.81 -26.71
C ARG A 260 -3.20 3.93 -27.56
N ILE A 261 -4.06 3.11 -26.95
CA ILE A 261 -4.86 2.10 -27.68
C ILE A 261 -6.13 2.72 -28.24
N TYR A 262 -6.72 3.67 -27.54
CA TYR A 262 -7.97 4.32 -27.97
C TYR A 262 -7.78 5.74 -28.49
N ASP A 263 -6.54 6.21 -28.57
CA ASP A 263 -6.20 7.60 -28.97
C ASP A 263 -6.99 8.67 -28.19
N ILE A 264 -7.23 8.40 -26.89
CA ILE A 264 -7.95 9.30 -26.01
C ILE A 264 -6.96 10.27 -25.39
N PRO A 265 -7.16 11.61 -25.47
CA PRO A 265 -6.30 12.57 -24.79
C PRO A 265 -6.17 12.30 -23.29
N MET A 266 -4.97 12.49 -22.73
CA MET A 266 -4.68 12.14 -21.32
C MET A 266 -5.59 12.85 -20.31
N GLU A 267 -6.09 14.03 -20.62
CA GLU A 267 -7.10 14.74 -19.82
C GLU A 267 -8.42 13.96 -19.64
N LYS A 268 -8.73 13.04 -20.57
CA LYS A 268 -9.90 12.13 -20.51
C LYS A 268 -9.52 10.71 -20.13
N ALA A 269 -8.35 10.23 -20.56
CA ALA A 269 -7.86 8.87 -20.28
C ALA A 269 -7.57 8.69 -18.77
N SER A 270 -6.93 9.69 -18.14
CA SER A 270 -6.56 9.63 -16.73
C SER A 270 -7.77 9.59 -15.78
N PRO A 271 -8.82 10.42 -15.92
CA PRO A 271 -10.05 10.27 -15.12
C PRO A 271 -10.76 8.94 -15.33
N LYS A 272 -10.74 8.37 -16.56
CA LYS A 272 -11.29 7.03 -16.82
C LYS A 272 -10.55 5.95 -16.02
N ALA A 273 -9.22 5.96 -16.05
CA ALA A 273 -8.40 5.04 -15.26
C ALA A 273 -8.60 5.25 -13.76
N SER A 274 -8.68 6.51 -13.33
CA SER A 274 -8.90 6.92 -11.95
C SER A 274 -10.22 6.35 -11.38
N LEU A 275 -11.30 6.32 -12.14
CA LEU A 275 -12.57 5.76 -11.69
C LEU A 275 -12.46 4.26 -11.41
N VAL A 276 -11.72 3.50 -12.22
CA VAL A 276 -11.44 2.08 -11.96
C VAL A 276 -10.72 1.90 -10.62
N MET A 277 -9.73 2.76 -10.34
CA MET A 277 -8.95 2.75 -9.09
C MET A 277 -9.82 3.12 -7.87
N LEU A 278 -10.72 4.07 -8.04
CA LEU A 278 -11.60 4.54 -6.97
C LEU A 278 -12.55 3.42 -6.46
N LEU A 279 -12.95 2.51 -7.34
CA LEU A 279 -13.79 1.36 -6.99
C LEU A 279 -13.12 0.37 -6.04
N ALA A 280 -11.80 0.43 -5.89
CA ALA A 280 -11.06 -0.29 -4.85
C ALA A 280 -11.53 0.04 -3.42
N LEU A 281 -12.09 1.25 -3.19
CA LEU A 281 -12.70 1.65 -1.92
C LEU A 281 -13.87 0.73 -1.52
N VAL A 282 -14.57 0.16 -2.49
CA VAL A 282 -15.70 -0.76 -2.26
C VAL A 282 -15.18 -2.19 -2.12
N GLY A 283 -14.19 -2.56 -2.91
CA GLY A 283 -13.71 -3.94 -3.02
C GLY A 283 -13.18 -4.53 -1.71
N ALA A 284 -12.29 -3.81 -1.03
CA ALA A 284 -11.67 -4.32 0.20
C ALA A 284 -12.67 -4.49 1.36
N PRO A 285 -13.57 -3.53 1.70
CA PRO A 285 -14.59 -3.74 2.71
C PRO A 285 -15.56 -4.88 2.37
N LEU A 286 -15.98 -4.97 1.10
CA LEU A 286 -16.86 -6.03 0.62
C LEU A 286 -16.18 -7.41 0.77
N GLY A 287 -14.92 -7.51 0.35
CA GLY A 287 -14.13 -8.73 0.48
C GLY A 287 -13.94 -9.16 1.94
N GLY A 288 -13.70 -8.22 2.83
CA GLY A 288 -13.61 -8.48 4.28
C GLY A 288 -14.93 -9.05 4.82
N TYR A 289 -16.05 -8.40 4.53
CA TYR A 289 -17.38 -8.86 4.95
C TYR A 289 -17.69 -10.27 4.44
N LEU A 290 -17.45 -10.53 3.16
CA LEU A 290 -17.72 -11.84 2.54
C LEU A 290 -16.81 -12.93 3.13
N THR A 291 -15.53 -12.64 3.31
CA THR A 291 -14.56 -13.57 3.92
C THR A 291 -14.94 -13.92 5.35
N ASP A 292 -15.30 -12.93 6.17
CA ASP A 292 -15.68 -13.16 7.57
C ASP A 292 -17.00 -13.92 7.69
N ARG A 293 -17.98 -13.63 6.80
CA ARG A 293 -19.24 -14.38 6.75
C ARG A 293 -19.02 -15.85 6.37
N TRP A 294 -18.15 -16.10 5.37
CA TRP A 294 -17.83 -17.47 4.95
C TRP A 294 -17.01 -18.21 6.02
N ARG A 295 -16.08 -17.53 6.70
CA ARG A 295 -15.28 -18.11 7.78
C ARG A 295 -16.11 -18.70 8.91
N LYS A 296 -17.31 -18.18 9.18
CA LYS A 296 -18.23 -18.77 10.19
C LYS A 296 -18.62 -20.22 9.86
N ARG A 297 -18.55 -20.61 8.59
CA ARG A 297 -18.85 -21.97 8.12
C ARG A 297 -17.60 -22.78 7.81
N GLN A 298 -16.53 -22.13 7.39
CA GLN A 298 -15.32 -22.79 6.88
C GLN A 298 -14.07 -21.99 7.24
N VAL A 299 -13.25 -22.55 8.11
CA VAL A 299 -12.10 -21.87 8.74
C VAL A 299 -11.08 -21.36 7.69
N ASN A 300 -10.82 -22.14 6.62
CA ASN A 300 -9.89 -21.78 5.55
C ASN A 300 -10.47 -20.79 4.51
N ALA A 301 -11.67 -20.24 4.75
CA ALA A 301 -12.28 -19.21 3.89
C ALA A 301 -11.36 -17.97 3.72
N ARG A 302 -10.46 -17.70 4.68
CA ARG A 302 -9.46 -16.61 4.60
C ARG A 302 -8.47 -16.76 3.46
N LEU A 303 -8.28 -17.95 2.90
CA LEU A 303 -7.49 -18.19 1.70
C LEU A 303 -8.33 -18.65 0.50
N LEU A 304 -9.45 -19.34 0.73
CA LEU A 304 -10.38 -19.72 -0.33
C LEU A 304 -10.99 -18.51 -1.02
N PHE A 305 -11.43 -17.50 -0.25
CA PHE A 305 -12.01 -16.29 -0.83
C PHE A 305 -11.01 -15.50 -1.68
N PRO A 306 -9.79 -15.18 -1.20
CA PRO A 306 -8.73 -14.60 -2.03
C PRO A 306 -8.43 -15.39 -3.28
N GLY A 307 -8.37 -16.72 -3.19
CA GLY A 307 -8.13 -17.59 -4.34
C GLY A 307 -9.25 -17.49 -5.40
N LEU A 308 -10.51 -17.51 -4.99
CA LEU A 308 -11.65 -17.35 -5.89
C LEU A 308 -11.73 -15.92 -6.45
N ALA A 309 -11.46 -14.91 -5.63
CA ALA A 309 -11.39 -13.53 -6.09
C ALA A 309 -10.32 -13.34 -7.17
N ALA A 310 -9.16 -13.99 -7.00
CA ALA A 310 -8.10 -13.99 -8.00
C ALA A 310 -8.51 -14.70 -9.30
N LEU A 311 -9.25 -15.82 -9.23
CA LEU A 311 -9.80 -16.51 -10.43
C LEU A 311 -10.82 -15.63 -11.17
N VAL A 312 -11.73 -15.01 -10.44
CA VAL A 312 -12.72 -14.09 -11.02
C VAL A 312 -12.02 -12.90 -11.66
N ALA A 313 -11.04 -12.30 -10.95
CA ALA A 313 -10.22 -11.22 -11.50
C ALA A 313 -9.45 -11.65 -12.75
N ALA A 314 -8.91 -12.89 -12.81
CA ALA A 314 -8.24 -13.44 -13.99
C ALA A 314 -9.19 -13.51 -15.19
N GLY A 315 -10.40 -14.02 -14.99
CA GLY A 315 -11.43 -14.08 -16.03
C GLY A 315 -11.82 -12.70 -16.54
N ILE A 316 -12.08 -11.76 -15.63
CA ILE A 316 -12.43 -10.37 -16.01
C ILE A 316 -11.28 -9.70 -16.75
N THR A 317 -10.03 -9.87 -16.26
CA THR A 317 -8.84 -9.27 -16.89
C THR A 317 -8.58 -9.87 -18.28
N PHE A 318 -8.77 -11.19 -18.45
CA PHE A 318 -8.68 -11.85 -19.74
C PHE A 318 -9.72 -11.29 -20.72
N LEU A 319 -10.98 -11.22 -20.31
CA LEU A 319 -12.06 -10.66 -21.15
C LEU A 319 -11.77 -9.20 -21.49
N ALA A 320 -11.31 -8.39 -20.52
CA ALA A 320 -11.04 -6.97 -20.73
C ALA A 320 -9.90 -6.70 -21.71
N PHE A 321 -8.81 -7.46 -21.67
CA PHE A 321 -7.62 -7.16 -22.50
C PHE A 321 -7.47 -8.06 -23.75
N SER A 322 -8.28 -9.15 -23.86
CA SER A 322 -8.14 -10.09 -24.99
C SER A 322 -9.41 -10.24 -25.80
N VAL A 323 -10.59 -9.87 -25.28
CA VAL A 323 -11.88 -10.10 -25.95
C VAL A 323 -12.69 -8.82 -26.15
N PHE A 324 -12.86 -8.06 -25.07
CA PHE A 324 -13.71 -6.86 -25.11
C PHE A 324 -12.96 -5.63 -25.63
N THR A 325 -13.72 -4.73 -26.25
CA THR A 325 -13.22 -3.43 -26.72
C THR A 325 -14.18 -2.30 -26.34
N GLY A 326 -13.70 -1.07 -26.34
CA GLY A 326 -14.53 0.11 -26.12
C GLY A 326 -15.28 0.10 -24.77
N THR A 327 -16.61 0.23 -24.84
CA THR A 327 -17.47 0.34 -23.63
C THR A 327 -17.50 -0.95 -22.82
N GLU A 328 -17.55 -2.12 -23.47
CA GLU A 328 -17.58 -3.42 -22.79
C GLU A 328 -16.31 -3.66 -21.98
N GLN A 329 -15.15 -3.36 -22.56
CA GLN A 329 -13.88 -3.40 -21.86
C GLN A 329 -13.88 -2.48 -20.63
N TYR A 330 -14.36 -1.26 -20.79
CA TYR A 330 -14.37 -0.29 -19.71
C TYR A 330 -15.28 -0.75 -18.55
N ILE A 331 -16.45 -1.29 -18.84
CA ILE A 331 -17.34 -1.88 -17.84
C ILE A 331 -16.65 -3.05 -17.12
N ALA A 332 -16.00 -3.94 -17.86
CA ALA A 332 -15.24 -5.05 -17.27
C ALA A 332 -14.13 -4.54 -16.33
N LEU A 333 -13.41 -3.49 -16.71
CA LEU A 333 -12.38 -2.86 -15.87
C LEU A 333 -12.95 -2.20 -14.61
N LEU A 334 -14.15 -1.61 -14.68
CA LEU A 334 -14.82 -1.09 -13.48
C LEU A 334 -15.15 -2.22 -12.48
N PHE A 335 -15.68 -3.35 -12.96
CA PHE A 335 -15.89 -4.53 -12.11
C PHE A 335 -14.57 -5.09 -11.56
N LEU A 336 -13.51 -5.12 -12.39
CA LEU A 336 -12.18 -5.50 -11.94
C LEU A 336 -11.69 -4.62 -10.79
N GLY A 337 -11.91 -3.31 -10.84
CA GLY A 337 -11.54 -2.37 -9.77
C GLY A 337 -12.12 -2.75 -8.40
N ILE A 338 -13.33 -3.32 -8.35
CA ILE A 338 -13.95 -3.84 -7.13
C ILE A 338 -13.30 -5.17 -6.72
N VAL A 339 -13.19 -6.11 -7.67
CA VAL A 339 -12.76 -7.49 -7.37
C VAL A 339 -11.29 -7.55 -6.98
N ILE A 340 -10.43 -6.75 -7.65
CA ILE A 340 -8.97 -6.84 -7.53
C ILE A 340 -8.44 -6.53 -6.12
N THR A 341 -9.18 -5.80 -5.29
CA THR A 341 -8.79 -5.46 -3.92
C THR A 341 -9.55 -6.25 -2.85
N SER A 342 -10.56 -7.02 -3.23
CA SER A 342 -11.40 -7.77 -2.29
C SER A 342 -10.64 -8.88 -1.54
N PHE A 343 -9.51 -9.35 -2.08
CA PHE A 343 -8.67 -10.38 -1.45
C PHE A 343 -7.92 -9.88 -0.21
N ILE A 344 -7.65 -8.57 -0.12
CA ILE A 344 -6.72 -7.98 0.85
C ILE A 344 -7.05 -8.35 2.31
N PRO A 345 -8.28 -8.18 2.81
CA PRO A 345 -8.57 -8.47 4.21
C PRO A 345 -8.40 -9.95 4.58
N GLY A 346 -8.81 -10.85 3.68
CA GLY A 346 -8.66 -12.29 3.88
C GLY A 346 -7.20 -12.71 3.95
N ALA A 347 -6.41 -12.32 2.97
CA ALA A 347 -4.99 -12.61 2.91
C ALA A 347 -4.20 -11.99 4.08
N ALA A 348 -4.47 -10.72 4.42
CA ALA A 348 -3.85 -10.05 5.56
C ALA A 348 -4.19 -10.74 6.89
N ALA A 349 -5.44 -11.17 7.09
CA ALA A 349 -5.83 -11.92 8.27
C ALA A 349 -5.16 -13.30 8.32
N ALA A 350 -5.02 -13.98 7.19
CA ALA A 350 -4.33 -15.28 7.12
C ALA A 350 -2.87 -15.19 7.57
N THR A 351 -2.15 -14.11 7.20
CA THR A 351 -0.75 -13.91 7.66
C THR A 351 -0.62 -13.81 9.18
N GLN A 352 -1.68 -13.43 9.89
CA GLN A 352 -1.69 -13.29 11.35
C GLN A 352 -2.26 -14.50 12.08
N ASP A 353 -3.18 -15.23 11.44
CA ASP A 353 -3.78 -16.43 12.05
C ASP A 353 -2.83 -17.63 12.06
N LEU A 354 -1.95 -17.70 11.09
CA LEU A 354 -1.08 -18.87 10.86
C LEU A 354 0.22 -18.84 11.67
N ILE A 355 0.42 -17.82 12.50
CA ILE A 355 1.67 -17.62 13.25
C ILE A 355 1.38 -17.40 14.74
N HIS A 356 2.36 -17.71 15.58
CA HIS A 356 2.29 -17.44 17.01
C HIS A 356 1.90 -15.97 17.29
N PRO A 357 1.00 -15.69 18.26
CA PRO A 357 0.51 -14.34 18.54
C PRO A 357 1.59 -13.27 18.71
N GLY A 358 2.75 -13.63 19.25
CA GLY A 358 3.92 -12.76 19.41
C GLY A 358 4.56 -12.31 18.10
N PHE A 359 4.29 -12.98 16.96
CA PHE A 359 4.88 -12.67 15.64
C PHE A 359 3.90 -12.15 14.62
N ARG A 360 2.63 -11.92 14.98
CA ARG A 360 1.60 -11.43 14.05
C ARG A 360 2.00 -10.15 13.31
N ALA A 361 2.56 -9.18 14.05
CA ALA A 361 3.03 -7.93 13.45
C ALA A 361 4.21 -8.16 12.49
N THR A 362 5.17 -9.00 12.88
CA THR A 362 6.34 -9.37 12.07
C THR A 362 5.92 -10.10 10.79
N SER A 363 4.96 -11.03 10.90
CA SER A 363 4.42 -11.78 9.77
C SER A 363 3.76 -10.85 8.74
N TYR A 364 2.94 -9.91 9.20
CA TYR A 364 2.31 -8.95 8.32
C TYR A 364 3.32 -7.97 7.69
N ALA A 365 4.34 -7.55 8.45
CA ALA A 365 5.43 -6.74 7.94
C ALA A 365 6.23 -7.48 6.85
N LEU A 366 6.49 -8.77 7.03
CA LEU A 366 7.15 -9.60 6.02
C LEU A 366 6.28 -9.73 4.76
N ALA A 367 4.96 -9.90 4.91
CA ALA A 367 4.04 -9.87 3.78
C ALA A 367 4.15 -8.55 2.98
N ILE A 368 4.22 -7.40 3.67
CA ILE A 368 4.39 -6.08 3.04
C ILE A 368 5.73 -6.00 2.29
N VAL A 369 6.81 -6.52 2.86
CA VAL A 369 8.12 -6.54 2.18
C VAL A 369 8.08 -7.40 0.93
N VAL A 370 7.55 -8.61 1.01
CA VAL A 370 7.46 -9.54 -0.13
C VAL A 370 6.58 -8.97 -1.25
N GLN A 371 5.41 -8.42 -0.91
CA GLN A 371 4.50 -7.84 -1.90
C GLN A 371 5.09 -6.58 -2.57
N ASN A 372 5.83 -5.74 -1.84
CA ASN A 372 6.47 -4.57 -2.43
C ASN A 372 7.66 -4.97 -3.30
N LEU A 373 8.48 -5.92 -2.85
CA LEU A 373 9.67 -6.36 -3.57
C LEU A 373 9.32 -7.12 -4.86
N LEU A 374 8.41 -8.09 -4.80
CA LEU A 374 8.08 -8.95 -5.94
C LEU A 374 6.85 -8.47 -6.73
N GLY A 375 5.94 -7.74 -6.09
CA GLY A 375 4.75 -7.18 -6.70
C GLY A 375 4.95 -5.76 -7.19
N ALA A 376 4.85 -4.80 -6.28
CA ALA A 376 4.76 -3.38 -6.62
C ALA A 376 6.00 -2.84 -7.34
N SER A 377 7.22 -3.27 -6.97
CA SER A 377 8.44 -2.77 -7.60
C SER A 377 8.75 -3.42 -8.95
N MET A 378 8.36 -4.69 -9.15
CA MET A 378 8.64 -5.40 -10.40
C MET A 378 7.60 -5.11 -11.48
N ALA A 379 6.36 -4.92 -11.10
CA ALA A 379 5.24 -4.80 -12.04
C ALA A 379 5.43 -3.69 -13.10
N PRO A 380 5.78 -2.44 -12.77
CA PRO A 380 5.92 -1.39 -13.77
C PRO A 380 7.02 -1.65 -14.78
N ILE A 381 8.16 -2.20 -14.33
CA ILE A 381 9.31 -2.51 -15.19
C ILE A 381 8.99 -3.70 -16.11
N VAL A 382 8.42 -4.78 -15.57
CA VAL A 382 8.13 -5.99 -16.35
C VAL A 382 7.10 -5.70 -17.44
N ILE A 383 6.03 -4.97 -17.11
CA ILE A 383 5.03 -4.55 -18.10
C ILE A 383 5.67 -3.60 -19.13
N GLY A 384 6.49 -2.65 -18.71
CA GLY A 384 7.21 -1.77 -19.61
C GLY A 384 8.15 -2.52 -20.54
N TRP A 385 8.90 -3.50 -20.03
CA TRP A 385 9.80 -4.33 -20.83
C TRP A 385 9.08 -5.18 -21.89
N ILE A 386 7.92 -5.75 -21.53
CA ILE A 386 7.11 -6.48 -22.50
C ILE A 386 6.51 -5.52 -23.53
N SER A 387 6.04 -4.34 -23.08
CA SER A 387 5.52 -3.30 -23.96
C SER A 387 6.56 -2.80 -24.98
N ASP A 388 7.83 -2.67 -24.58
CA ASP A 388 8.91 -2.27 -25.49
C ASP A 388 9.21 -3.33 -26.57
N LYS A 389 8.91 -4.61 -26.30
CA LYS A 389 9.13 -5.73 -27.24
C LYS A 389 7.93 -6.06 -28.11
N THR A 390 6.75 -5.68 -27.66
CA THR A 390 5.48 -5.94 -28.34
C THR A 390 4.66 -4.65 -28.45
N ASP A 391 3.70 -4.48 -27.56
CA ASP A 391 2.89 -3.29 -27.35
C ASP A 391 2.26 -3.33 -25.95
N LEU A 392 1.71 -2.20 -25.50
CA LEU A 392 1.14 -2.09 -24.15
C LEU A 392 -0.14 -2.93 -23.97
N GLY A 393 -0.91 -3.14 -25.02
CA GLY A 393 -2.10 -4.01 -25.00
C GLY A 393 -1.71 -5.46 -24.72
N THR A 394 -0.74 -5.99 -25.46
CA THR A 394 -0.17 -7.32 -25.26
C THR A 394 0.45 -7.46 -23.88
N ALA A 395 1.18 -6.43 -23.40
CA ALA A 395 1.79 -6.43 -22.08
C ALA A 395 0.75 -6.52 -20.95
N LEU A 396 -0.42 -5.89 -21.09
CA LEU A 396 -1.49 -5.99 -20.09
C LEU A 396 -2.33 -7.28 -20.25
N ALA A 397 -2.40 -7.85 -21.47
CA ALA A 397 -3.10 -9.10 -21.71
C ALA A 397 -2.45 -10.33 -21.03
N ILE A 398 -1.22 -10.23 -20.57
CA ILE A 398 -0.56 -11.30 -19.78
C ILE A 398 -0.93 -11.29 -18.28
N LEU A 399 -1.52 -10.20 -17.78
CA LEU A 399 -1.86 -10.06 -16.35
C LEU A 399 -2.73 -11.19 -15.79
N PRO A 400 -3.65 -11.83 -16.54
CA PRO A 400 -4.39 -13.00 -16.09
C PRO A 400 -3.49 -14.15 -15.60
N ILE A 401 -2.29 -14.31 -16.17
CA ILE A 401 -1.34 -15.36 -15.77
C ILE A 401 -0.91 -15.15 -14.31
N PHE A 402 -0.58 -13.92 -13.92
CA PHE A 402 -0.21 -13.59 -12.53
C PHE A 402 -1.39 -13.78 -11.57
N LEU A 403 -2.61 -13.51 -12.01
CA LEU A 403 -3.82 -13.75 -11.22
C LEU A 403 -4.10 -15.25 -11.04
N LEU A 404 -3.86 -16.07 -12.09
CA LEU A 404 -3.95 -17.53 -11.98
C LEU A 404 -2.87 -18.09 -11.05
N VAL A 405 -1.66 -17.55 -11.08
CA VAL A 405 -0.60 -17.87 -10.11
C VAL A 405 -1.05 -17.52 -8.69
N ALA A 406 -1.59 -16.32 -8.47
CA ALA A 406 -2.12 -15.92 -7.17
C ALA A 406 -3.24 -16.85 -6.70
N ALA A 407 -4.18 -17.17 -7.57
CA ALA A 407 -5.28 -18.09 -7.29
C ALA A 407 -4.77 -19.48 -6.87
N THR A 408 -3.83 -20.03 -7.63
CA THR A 408 -3.20 -21.33 -7.34
C THR A 408 -2.52 -21.31 -5.97
N LEU A 409 -1.74 -20.26 -5.70
CA LEU A 409 -1.05 -20.10 -4.42
C LEU A 409 -2.02 -20.01 -3.23
N PHE A 410 -3.07 -19.19 -3.31
CA PHE A 410 -4.07 -19.07 -2.25
C PHE A 410 -4.89 -20.35 -2.07
N LEU A 411 -5.35 -20.98 -3.15
CA LEU A 411 -6.14 -22.21 -3.08
C LEU A 411 -5.32 -23.39 -2.54
N THR A 412 -4.06 -23.52 -2.98
CA THR A 412 -3.13 -24.48 -2.41
C THR A 412 -2.85 -24.19 -0.94
N GLY A 413 -2.62 -22.91 -0.59
CA GLY A 413 -2.47 -22.48 0.80
C GLY A 413 -3.69 -22.82 1.66
N ALA A 414 -4.91 -22.72 1.12
CA ALA A 414 -6.14 -23.08 1.81
C ALA A 414 -6.20 -24.58 2.19
N MET A 415 -5.53 -25.46 1.45
CA MET A 415 -5.44 -26.90 1.76
C MET A 415 -4.62 -27.14 3.02
N PHE A 416 -3.55 -26.38 3.23
CA PHE A 416 -2.68 -26.48 4.40
C PHE A 416 -3.16 -25.64 5.59
N TYR A 417 -4.10 -24.71 5.37
CA TYR A 417 -4.50 -23.70 6.35
C TYR A 417 -4.93 -24.28 7.71
N LYS A 418 -5.78 -25.33 7.70
CA LYS A 418 -6.26 -25.96 8.94
C LYS A 418 -5.13 -26.62 9.72
N ARG A 419 -4.23 -27.33 9.01
CA ARG A 419 -3.07 -27.99 9.61
C ARG A 419 -2.13 -26.95 10.23
N ASP A 420 -1.78 -25.92 9.46
CA ASP A 420 -0.82 -24.90 9.90
C ASP A 420 -1.40 -24.06 11.07
N MET A 421 -2.72 -23.83 11.08
CA MET A 421 -3.41 -23.16 12.17
C MET A 421 -3.45 -24.00 13.45
N SER A 422 -3.61 -25.33 13.36
CA SER A 422 -3.60 -26.21 14.52
C SER A 422 -2.24 -26.34 15.20
N THR A 423 -1.16 -25.96 14.55
CA THR A 423 0.20 -25.92 15.12
C THR A 423 0.51 -24.59 15.81
N VAL A 424 -0.40 -23.60 15.76
CA VAL A 424 -0.21 -22.32 16.44
C VAL A 424 -0.52 -22.48 17.92
N GLU A 425 0.43 -22.15 18.78
CA GLU A 425 0.28 -22.20 20.23
C GLU A 425 -0.78 -21.18 20.69
N GLU A 426 -1.84 -21.66 21.37
CA GLU A 426 -2.84 -20.78 21.98
C GLU A 426 -2.26 -20.18 23.27
N VAL A 427 -1.87 -18.91 23.22
CA VAL A 427 -1.48 -18.18 24.42
C VAL A 427 -2.71 -17.51 25.01
N PRO A 428 -3.13 -17.85 26.26
CA PRO A 428 -4.24 -17.18 26.91
C PRO A 428 -3.90 -15.67 27.04
N MET A 429 -4.77 -14.82 26.52
CA MET A 429 -4.64 -13.38 26.71
C MET A 429 -5.09 -13.05 28.13
N GLU A 430 -4.17 -12.84 29.04
CA GLU A 430 -4.46 -12.24 30.35
C GLU A 430 -4.89 -10.79 30.15
N VAL A 431 -6.14 -10.50 30.47
CA VAL A 431 -6.63 -9.14 30.61
C VAL A 431 -5.98 -8.58 31.88
N ARG A 432 -4.90 -7.83 31.75
CA ARG A 432 -4.37 -7.02 32.85
C ARG A 432 -5.34 -5.84 33.10
N HIS A 433 -6.04 -5.91 34.23
CA HIS A 433 -6.87 -4.81 34.76
C HIS A 433 -6.00 -3.66 35.25
#